data_15c3c63de465f31abf99f963a8529612
#
_entry.id   15c3c63de465f31abf99f963a8529612
#
_cell.length_a   1.000
_cell.length_b   1.000
_cell.length_c   1.000
_cell.angle_alpha   90.00
_cell.angle_beta   90.00
_cell.angle_gamma   90.00
#
_symmetry.space_group_name_H-M   'P 1'
#
loop_
_entity.id
_entity.type
_entity.pdbx_description
1 polymer ?
#
loop_
_entity_poly.entity_id
_entity_poly.type
_entity_poly.pdbx_seq_one_letter_code
_entity_poly.pdbx_strand_id
1 'polypeptide(L)'
;MGGIALGPQILAACGDSKSSAGGSDLGDNSIWFDNWTLYIDKPEDELNGKGGTLDLFQNQTGLKIKYTEGYNDNQEYFAKIQPKLSKGEPIGPNIIAPTFWMENRLRQLGWLEKLPLDKVPNSKNLITSLQKPPSDPTGEYSLPWQSGISGIAYNEEVTGRPLTKMDDLWDPAFRGKVGALTEWRDTIGLIAMSLGIDLDNPSFSKFQPAFAKLDEEVKNGQIRSFTGNDYVKDLSQGNFACCIGWSGDIVQLQKSNPNLKLWCPRRAAPSGSTPW
;
A
#
# COMPACT_ATOMS: atom_id res chain seq x y z
N MET A 1 21.55 16.50 -75.88
CA MET A 1 20.49 15.77 -75.23
C MET A 1 20.98 15.52 -73.83
N GLY A 2 20.36 16.22 -72.87
CA GLY A 2 20.85 16.34 -71.51
C GLY A 2 20.43 15.15 -70.63
N GLY A 3 21.37 14.67 -69.83
CA GLY A 3 21.13 13.74 -68.73
C GLY A 3 21.41 14.43 -67.41
N ILE A 4 20.37 14.66 -66.58
CA ILE A 4 20.48 15.25 -65.27
C ILE A 4 20.72 14.11 -64.27
N ALA A 5 21.90 14.10 -63.65
CA ALA A 5 22.20 13.21 -62.53
C ALA A 5 21.73 13.86 -61.25
N LEU A 6 20.71 13.27 -60.56
CA LEU A 6 20.28 13.60 -59.21
C LEU A 6 21.03 12.68 -58.22
N GLY A 7 21.94 13.26 -57.46
CA GLY A 7 22.60 12.59 -56.32
C GLY A 7 21.67 12.51 -55.11
N PRO A 8 21.76 11.46 -54.28
CA PRO A 8 20.98 11.36 -53.09
C PRO A 8 21.56 12.25 -51.97
N GLN A 9 20.81 13.24 -51.54
CA GLN A 9 21.11 13.97 -50.30
C GLN A 9 20.69 13.09 -49.09
N ILE A 10 21.69 12.62 -48.37
CA ILE A 10 21.50 11.99 -47.09
C ILE A 10 21.20 13.11 -46.09
N LEU A 11 19.92 13.30 -45.77
CA LEU A 11 19.49 14.06 -44.59
C LEU A 11 19.79 13.26 -43.33
N ALA A 12 20.89 13.60 -42.65
CA ALA A 12 21.14 13.17 -41.30
C ALA A 12 20.13 13.88 -40.40
N ALA A 13 19.03 13.22 -40.13
CA ALA A 13 18.13 13.61 -39.02
C ALA A 13 18.81 13.22 -37.70
N CYS A 14 19.49 14.17 -37.07
CA CYS A 14 19.76 14.10 -35.62
C CYS A 14 18.43 14.14 -34.94
N GLY A 15 17.85 12.98 -34.67
CA GLY A 15 16.74 12.83 -33.78
C GLY A 15 17.25 13.01 -32.37
N ASP A 16 17.00 14.19 -31.79
CA ASP A 16 16.94 14.34 -30.35
C ASP A 16 15.93 13.31 -29.83
N SER A 17 16.43 12.26 -29.22
CA SER A 17 15.62 11.37 -28.41
C SER A 17 15.16 12.16 -27.18
N LYS A 18 14.12 12.97 -27.35
CA LYS A 18 13.27 13.38 -26.24
C LYS A 18 12.70 12.09 -25.66
N SER A 19 13.27 11.65 -24.54
CA SER A 19 12.58 10.75 -23.66
C SER A 19 11.22 11.37 -23.37
N SER A 20 10.17 10.81 -23.93
CA SER A 20 8.81 11.17 -23.56
C SER A 20 8.58 10.64 -22.14
N ALA A 21 9.05 11.40 -21.16
CA ALA A 21 8.51 11.30 -19.83
C ALA A 21 7.02 11.52 -19.99
N GLY A 22 6.22 10.49 -19.69
CA GLY A 22 4.78 10.53 -19.83
C GLY A 22 4.23 11.68 -18.98
N GLY A 23 3.99 12.82 -19.64
CA GLY A 23 3.43 13.99 -19.01
C GLY A 23 2.04 13.64 -18.46
N SER A 24 1.84 13.86 -17.17
CA SER A 24 0.49 13.96 -16.62
C SER A 24 -0.19 15.16 -17.30
N ASP A 25 -1.50 15.10 -17.56
CA ASP A 25 -2.31 16.22 -18.08
C ASP A 25 -2.30 17.48 -17.18
N LEU A 26 -1.41 17.54 -16.21
CA LEU A 26 -1.35 18.53 -15.13
C LEU A 26 -0.44 19.74 -15.41
N GLY A 27 0.34 19.75 -16.52
CA GLY A 27 1.32 20.80 -16.84
C GLY A 27 2.68 20.63 -16.15
N ASP A 28 3.69 21.38 -16.64
CA ASP A 28 5.12 21.18 -16.33
C ASP A 28 5.54 21.38 -14.86
N ASN A 29 4.71 22.00 -14.04
CA ASN A 29 5.00 22.31 -12.61
C ASN A 29 4.07 21.58 -11.64
N SER A 30 3.68 20.36 -11.95
CA SER A 30 2.77 19.60 -11.11
C SER A 30 3.22 18.15 -10.92
N ILE A 31 2.86 17.63 -9.77
CA ILE A 31 3.09 16.23 -9.38
C ILE A 31 1.75 15.60 -9.04
N TRP A 32 1.47 14.41 -9.56
CA TRP A 32 0.35 13.61 -9.13
C TRP A 32 0.84 12.48 -8.22
N PHE A 33 0.44 12.54 -6.94
CA PHE A 33 0.70 11.52 -5.95
C PHE A 33 -0.58 10.77 -5.62
N ASP A 34 -0.58 9.46 -5.90
CA ASP A 34 -1.70 8.55 -5.61
C ASP A 34 -1.33 7.67 -4.42
N ASN A 35 -2.14 7.69 -3.37
CA ASN A 35 -1.83 7.10 -2.07
C ASN A 35 -3.04 6.36 -1.48
N TRP A 36 -2.87 5.82 -0.29
CA TRP A 36 -3.92 5.22 0.53
C TRP A 36 -4.72 6.28 1.27
N THR A 37 -5.95 5.95 1.62
CA THR A 37 -6.80 6.78 2.47
C THR A 37 -6.16 6.98 3.84
N LEU A 38 -6.20 8.19 4.38
CA LEU A 38 -5.64 8.58 5.68
C LEU A 38 -4.09 8.47 5.80
N TYR A 39 -3.36 8.40 4.70
CA TYR A 39 -1.90 8.26 4.71
C TYR A 39 -1.14 9.59 4.60
N ILE A 40 -1.85 10.71 4.67
CA ILE A 40 -1.30 12.06 4.84
C ILE A 40 -2.28 12.89 5.67
N ASP A 41 -1.75 13.88 6.39
CA ASP A 41 -2.57 14.86 7.11
C ASP A 41 -3.39 15.72 6.13
N LYS A 42 -4.58 16.09 6.55
CA LYS A 42 -5.46 16.96 5.77
C LYS A 42 -5.18 18.44 6.10
N PRO A 43 -5.59 19.38 5.22
CA PRO A 43 -5.44 20.81 5.47
C PRO A 43 -6.05 21.28 6.79
N GLU A 44 -7.16 20.66 7.21
CA GLU A 44 -7.83 20.91 8.48
C GLU A 44 -7.07 20.41 9.72
N ASP A 45 -6.11 19.51 9.56
CA ASP A 45 -5.27 18.99 10.66
C ASP A 45 -4.12 19.95 11.04
N GLU A 46 -4.20 21.21 10.69
CA GLU A 46 -3.26 22.33 10.84
C GLU A 46 -1.97 22.05 11.63
N LEU A 47 -0.88 21.83 10.92
CA LEU A 47 0.45 21.87 11.51
C LEU A 47 0.86 23.33 11.78
N ASN A 48 0.62 23.82 12.99
CA ASN A 48 0.99 25.18 13.43
C ASN A 48 0.32 26.33 12.65
N GLY A 49 -0.93 26.16 12.20
CA GLY A 49 -1.65 27.21 11.48
C GLY A 49 -1.13 27.51 10.07
N LYS A 50 -0.39 26.58 9.47
CA LYS A 50 0.25 26.75 8.15
C LYS A 50 -0.30 25.81 7.07
N GLY A 51 -1.41 25.14 7.32
CA GLY A 51 -1.95 24.11 6.46
C GLY A 51 -1.26 22.75 6.63
N GLY A 52 -1.74 21.73 5.93
CA GLY A 52 -1.21 20.37 5.97
C GLY A 52 0.14 20.22 5.23
N THR A 53 0.70 19.02 5.27
CA THR A 53 2.00 18.70 4.65
C THR A 53 2.05 19.07 3.17
N LEU A 54 0.96 18.83 2.43
CA LEU A 54 0.91 19.17 0.99
C LEU A 54 0.93 20.68 0.76
N ASP A 55 0.25 21.47 1.59
CA ASP A 55 0.26 22.93 1.50
C ASP A 55 1.64 23.49 1.81
N LEU A 56 2.30 22.97 2.84
CA LEU A 56 3.68 23.33 3.17
C LEU A 56 4.64 23.02 2.02
N PHE A 57 4.51 21.85 1.40
CA PHE A 57 5.33 21.47 0.26
C PHE A 57 5.09 22.40 -0.93
N GLN A 58 3.83 22.66 -1.29
CA GLN A 58 3.47 23.57 -2.39
C GLN A 58 4.01 24.98 -2.15
N ASN A 59 3.87 25.48 -0.92
CA ASN A 59 4.37 26.81 -0.55
C ASN A 59 5.90 26.92 -0.58
N GLN A 60 6.61 25.83 -0.23
CA GLN A 60 8.07 25.80 -0.23
C GLN A 60 8.68 25.63 -1.63
N THR A 61 8.02 24.86 -2.49
CA THR A 61 8.59 24.45 -3.77
C THR A 61 8.01 25.19 -4.97
N GLY A 62 6.82 25.76 -4.84
CA GLY A 62 6.06 26.32 -5.97
C GLY A 62 5.45 25.28 -6.89
N LEU A 63 5.61 23.98 -6.59
CA LEU A 63 5.00 22.88 -7.34
C LEU A 63 3.55 22.70 -6.93
N LYS A 64 2.69 22.37 -7.88
CA LYS A 64 1.31 21.97 -7.60
C LYS A 64 1.23 20.47 -7.36
N ILE A 65 0.52 20.05 -6.33
CA ILE A 65 0.26 18.63 -6.06
C ILE A 65 -1.18 18.29 -6.32
N LYS A 66 -1.41 17.33 -7.21
CA LYS A 66 -2.64 16.57 -7.27
C LYS A 66 -2.46 15.36 -6.36
N TYR A 67 -3.13 15.35 -5.23
CA TYR A 67 -3.17 14.20 -4.32
C TYR A 67 -4.48 13.45 -4.51
N THR A 68 -4.38 12.12 -4.63
CA THR A 68 -5.55 11.25 -4.74
C THR A 68 -5.39 10.04 -3.81
N GLU A 69 -6.49 9.58 -3.25
CA GLU A 69 -6.57 8.37 -2.44
C GLU A 69 -7.08 7.22 -3.34
N GLY A 70 -6.21 6.75 -4.24
CA GLY A 70 -6.56 5.77 -5.26
C GLY A 70 -6.42 4.31 -4.87
N TYR A 71 -5.84 4.06 -3.68
CA TYR A 71 -5.62 2.72 -3.17
C TYR A 71 -6.74 2.29 -2.21
N ASN A 72 -7.44 1.22 -2.55
CA ASN A 72 -8.27 0.45 -1.63
C ASN A 72 -7.60 -0.91 -1.32
N ASP A 73 -6.94 -1.49 -2.32
CA ASP A 73 -6.24 -2.77 -2.26
C ASP A 73 -5.12 -2.78 -3.31
N ASN A 74 -3.98 -3.43 -3.02
CA ASN A 74 -2.86 -3.51 -3.95
C ASN A 74 -3.19 -4.28 -5.23
N GLN A 75 -3.96 -5.37 -5.16
CA GLN A 75 -4.30 -6.17 -6.34
C GLN A 75 -5.30 -5.43 -7.23
N GLU A 76 -6.28 -4.75 -6.62
CA GLU A 76 -7.22 -3.88 -7.32
C GLU A 76 -6.46 -2.77 -8.06
N TYR A 77 -5.58 -2.08 -7.35
CA TYR A 77 -4.76 -1.03 -7.94
C TYR A 77 -3.85 -1.56 -9.06
N PHE A 78 -3.20 -2.70 -8.85
CA PHE A 78 -2.39 -3.35 -9.87
C PHE A 78 -3.21 -3.68 -11.12
N ALA A 79 -4.41 -4.25 -10.96
CA ALA A 79 -5.29 -4.56 -12.09
C ALA A 79 -5.67 -3.30 -12.89
N LYS A 80 -5.83 -2.16 -12.22
CA LYS A 80 -6.13 -0.87 -12.83
C LYS A 80 -4.96 -0.33 -13.67
N ILE A 81 -3.71 -0.47 -13.19
CA ILE A 81 -2.53 0.11 -13.85
C ILE A 81 -1.85 -0.85 -14.84
N GLN A 82 -1.97 -2.17 -14.64
CA GLN A 82 -1.33 -3.21 -15.45
C GLN A 82 -1.57 -3.04 -16.97
N PRO A 83 -2.80 -2.77 -17.47
CA PRO A 83 -3.04 -2.67 -18.92
C PRO A 83 -2.25 -1.57 -19.59
N LYS A 84 -1.95 -0.48 -18.89
CA LYS A 84 -1.14 0.63 -19.39
C LYS A 84 0.35 0.32 -19.28
N LEU A 85 0.82 -0.08 -18.10
CA LEU A 85 2.22 -0.36 -17.84
C LEU A 85 2.77 -1.49 -18.72
N SER A 86 1.96 -2.51 -19.02
CA SER A 86 2.36 -3.61 -19.93
C SER A 86 2.60 -3.16 -21.38
N LYS A 87 2.08 -1.98 -21.74
CA LYS A 87 2.31 -1.34 -23.06
C LYS A 87 3.35 -0.22 -23.02
N GLY A 88 3.94 0.06 -21.85
CA GLY A 88 4.82 1.20 -21.64
C GLY A 88 4.07 2.55 -21.65
N GLU A 89 2.77 2.54 -21.38
CA GLU A 89 1.94 3.75 -21.33
C GLU A 89 1.91 4.33 -19.91
N PRO A 90 1.86 5.67 -19.75
CA PRO A 90 1.77 6.30 -18.44
C PRO A 90 0.44 6.02 -17.77
N ILE A 91 0.48 5.80 -16.46
CA ILE A 91 -0.72 5.52 -15.65
C ILE A 91 -1.44 6.78 -15.16
N GLY A 92 -0.79 7.92 -15.28
CA GLY A 92 -1.24 9.23 -14.79
C GLY A 92 -0.46 9.69 -13.55
N PRO A 93 -0.57 9.04 -12.39
CA PRO A 93 0.25 9.37 -11.23
C PRO A 93 1.75 9.30 -11.52
N ASN A 94 2.50 10.30 -11.02
CA ASN A 94 3.96 10.32 -11.07
C ASN A 94 4.57 9.52 -9.91
N ILE A 95 3.87 9.56 -8.76
CA ILE A 95 4.25 8.86 -7.52
C ILE A 95 3.08 7.99 -7.09
N ILE A 96 3.38 6.75 -6.73
CA ILE A 96 2.42 5.79 -6.18
C ILE A 96 2.96 5.18 -4.88
N ALA A 97 2.10 4.74 -3.99
CA ALA A 97 2.47 4.19 -2.69
C ALA A 97 2.06 2.70 -2.53
N PRO A 98 2.63 1.77 -3.30
CA PRO A 98 2.37 0.34 -3.11
C PRO A 98 3.00 -0.17 -1.81
N THR A 99 2.48 -1.29 -1.30
CA THR A 99 3.21 -2.05 -0.27
C THR A 99 4.50 -2.64 -0.83
N PHE A 100 5.46 -2.98 0.03
CA PHE A 100 6.77 -3.50 -0.38
C PHE A 100 6.70 -4.71 -1.32
N TRP A 101 5.77 -5.64 -1.08
CA TRP A 101 5.66 -6.81 -1.96
C TRP A 101 5.14 -6.45 -3.37
N MET A 102 4.26 -5.45 -3.47
CA MET A 102 3.76 -4.95 -4.76
C MET A 102 4.82 -4.09 -5.44
N GLU A 103 5.55 -3.28 -4.69
CA GLU A 103 6.73 -2.55 -5.18
C GLU A 103 7.74 -3.54 -5.82
N ASN A 104 8.11 -4.61 -5.10
CA ASN A 104 8.99 -5.65 -5.63
C ASN A 104 8.44 -6.27 -6.94
N ARG A 105 7.14 -6.52 -7.01
CA ARG A 105 6.48 -7.04 -8.21
C ARG A 105 6.61 -6.07 -9.38
N LEU A 106 6.31 -4.79 -9.16
CA LEU A 106 6.43 -3.74 -10.18
C LEU A 106 7.88 -3.57 -10.65
N ARG A 107 8.83 -3.61 -9.72
CA ARG A 107 10.27 -3.54 -10.01
C ARG A 107 10.73 -4.74 -10.84
N GLN A 108 10.35 -5.96 -10.49
CA GLN A 108 10.69 -7.17 -11.24
C GLN A 108 10.09 -7.17 -12.66
N LEU A 109 8.94 -6.53 -12.86
CA LEU A 109 8.32 -6.34 -14.17
C LEU A 109 9.00 -5.21 -14.98
N GLY A 110 9.93 -4.46 -14.38
CA GLY A 110 10.60 -3.33 -15.05
C GLY A 110 9.70 -2.11 -15.23
N TRP A 111 8.70 -1.94 -14.36
CA TRP A 111 7.69 -0.88 -14.47
C TRP A 111 7.92 0.30 -13.52
N LEU A 112 9.02 0.28 -12.78
CA LEU A 112 9.43 1.39 -11.91
C LEU A 112 10.65 2.10 -12.50
N GLU A 113 10.62 3.43 -12.44
CA GLU A 113 11.77 4.26 -12.75
C GLU A 113 12.75 4.30 -11.57
N LYS A 114 14.04 4.43 -11.85
CA LYS A 114 15.04 4.64 -10.83
C LYS A 114 14.92 6.04 -10.24
N LEU A 115 15.02 6.14 -8.93
CA LEU A 115 15.05 7.40 -8.22
C LEU A 115 16.38 8.13 -8.46
N PRO A 116 16.36 9.43 -8.73
CA PRO A 116 17.57 10.25 -8.81
C PRO A 116 18.12 10.54 -7.40
N LEU A 117 18.74 9.54 -6.78
CA LEU A 117 19.16 9.59 -5.36
C LEU A 117 20.13 10.72 -5.06
N ASP A 118 20.88 11.20 -6.05
CA ASP A 118 21.72 12.42 -5.97
C ASP A 118 20.89 13.68 -5.69
N LYS A 119 19.62 13.67 -6.08
CA LYS A 119 18.67 14.77 -5.83
C LYS A 119 17.79 14.55 -4.59
N VAL A 120 17.95 13.43 -3.90
CA VAL A 120 17.20 13.08 -2.69
C VAL A 120 18.15 12.92 -1.48
N PRO A 121 18.82 13.99 -1.04
CA PRO A 121 19.87 13.94 -0.03
C PRO A 121 19.37 13.44 1.34
N ASN A 122 18.08 13.58 1.62
CA ASN A 122 17.47 13.15 2.88
C ASN A 122 17.25 11.62 2.96
N SER A 123 17.39 10.86 1.85
CA SER A 123 17.32 9.41 1.87
C SER A 123 18.31 8.76 2.84
N LYS A 124 19.46 9.40 3.08
CA LYS A 124 20.46 8.97 4.08
C LYS A 124 19.97 9.01 5.53
N ASN A 125 18.89 9.74 5.81
CA ASN A 125 18.31 9.86 7.16
C ASN A 125 17.35 8.70 7.48
N LEU A 126 17.04 7.84 6.50
CA LEU A 126 16.29 6.63 6.75
C LEU A 126 17.04 5.72 7.72
N ILE A 127 16.32 5.05 8.60
CA ILE A 127 16.91 4.00 9.44
C ILE A 127 17.50 2.91 8.55
N THR A 128 18.59 2.31 8.98
CA THR A 128 19.39 1.39 8.17
C THR A 128 18.57 0.23 7.58
N SER A 129 17.64 -0.32 8.34
CA SER A 129 16.75 -1.41 7.90
C SER A 129 15.80 -1.05 6.77
N LEU A 130 15.53 0.25 6.55
CA LEU A 130 14.65 0.75 5.50
C LEU A 130 15.38 1.37 4.31
N GLN A 131 16.73 1.51 4.39
CA GLN A 131 17.49 2.06 3.26
C GLN A 131 17.57 1.10 2.08
N LYS A 132 17.61 -0.21 2.36
CA LYS A 132 17.68 -1.28 1.36
C LYS A 132 16.77 -2.43 1.80
N PRO A 133 15.46 -2.29 1.70
CA PRO A 133 14.55 -3.35 2.09
C PRO A 133 14.68 -4.55 1.15
N PRO A 134 14.28 -5.75 1.56
CA PRO A 134 14.30 -6.94 0.69
C PRO A 134 13.54 -6.78 -0.63
N SER A 135 12.53 -5.92 -0.67
CA SER A 135 11.78 -5.57 -1.88
C SER A 135 12.60 -4.76 -2.88
N ASP A 136 13.50 -3.89 -2.40
CA ASP A 136 14.42 -3.09 -3.19
C ASP A 136 15.85 -3.17 -2.60
N PRO A 137 16.59 -4.27 -2.84
CA PRO A 137 17.93 -4.47 -2.26
C PRO A 137 18.96 -3.43 -2.68
N THR A 138 18.71 -2.72 -3.76
CA THR A 138 19.59 -1.64 -4.23
C THR A 138 19.23 -0.30 -3.59
N GLY A 139 17.98 -0.11 -3.14
CA GLY A 139 17.45 1.15 -2.64
C GLY A 139 17.29 2.21 -3.72
N GLU A 140 17.17 1.78 -4.98
CA GLU A 140 17.15 2.70 -6.13
C GLU A 140 15.75 3.02 -6.65
N TYR A 141 14.72 2.28 -6.23
CA TYR A 141 13.39 2.36 -6.85
C TYR A 141 12.32 2.89 -5.92
N SER A 142 12.53 2.79 -4.61
CA SER A 142 11.51 3.17 -3.63
C SER A 142 12.09 3.87 -2.40
N LEU A 143 11.24 4.65 -1.75
CA LEU A 143 11.49 5.23 -0.43
C LEU A 143 10.32 4.85 0.47
N PRO A 144 10.57 4.43 1.72
CA PRO A 144 9.49 4.10 2.64
C PRO A 144 8.68 5.34 2.98
N TRP A 145 7.36 5.23 2.86
CA TRP A 145 6.43 6.30 3.20
C TRP A 145 5.89 6.13 4.61
N GLN A 146 5.22 5.02 4.86
CA GLN A 146 4.67 4.66 6.17
C GLN A 146 4.88 3.18 6.46
N SER A 147 4.79 2.82 7.72
CA SER A 147 4.82 1.44 8.19
C SER A 147 3.77 1.25 9.28
N GLY A 148 3.17 0.07 9.29
CA GLY A 148 2.17 -0.31 10.28
C GLY A 148 2.24 -1.82 10.55
N ILE A 149 1.32 -2.26 11.40
CA ILE A 149 1.13 -3.67 11.71
C ILE A 149 -0.33 -4.04 11.51
N SER A 150 -0.55 -5.27 11.09
CA SER A 150 -1.89 -5.85 10.94
C SER A 150 -2.29 -6.58 12.22
N GLY A 151 -3.57 -6.55 12.53
CA GLY A 151 -4.10 -7.19 13.73
C GLY A 151 -5.61 -7.33 13.66
N ILE A 152 -6.24 -7.63 14.80
CA ILE A 152 -7.69 -7.60 14.94
C ILE A 152 -8.11 -6.18 15.31
N ALA A 153 -8.76 -5.50 14.38
CA ALA A 153 -9.47 -4.27 14.63
C ALA A 153 -10.89 -4.59 15.11
N TYR A 154 -11.37 -3.94 16.16
CA TYR A 154 -12.70 -4.23 16.70
C TYR A 154 -13.35 -3.01 17.33
N ASN A 155 -14.68 -3.02 17.36
CA ASN A 155 -15.48 -2.03 18.04
C ASN A 155 -15.94 -2.63 19.39
N GLU A 156 -15.37 -2.13 20.48
CA GLU A 156 -15.60 -2.68 21.83
C GLU A 156 -17.06 -2.55 22.29
N GLU A 157 -17.80 -1.53 21.81
CA GLU A 157 -19.24 -1.42 22.05
C GLU A 157 -20.03 -2.56 21.40
N VAL A 158 -19.58 -3.04 20.24
CA VAL A 158 -20.25 -4.11 19.50
C VAL A 158 -19.81 -5.48 19.99
N THR A 159 -18.53 -5.66 20.32
CA THR A 159 -18.01 -6.92 20.85
C THR A 159 -18.38 -7.15 22.30
N GLY A 160 -18.66 -6.08 23.06
CA GLY A 160 -18.98 -6.13 24.50
C GLY A 160 -17.80 -6.56 25.38
N ARG A 161 -16.63 -6.78 24.80
CA ARG A 161 -15.40 -7.20 25.49
C ARG A 161 -14.15 -6.89 24.67
N PRO A 162 -12.99 -6.76 25.30
CA PRO A 162 -11.71 -6.74 24.59
C PRO A 162 -11.46 -8.06 23.84
N LEU A 163 -10.83 -7.97 22.66
CA LEU A 163 -10.32 -9.11 21.93
C LEU A 163 -8.81 -9.24 22.18
N THR A 164 -8.34 -10.45 22.47
CA THR A 164 -6.97 -10.68 22.97
C THR A 164 -6.21 -11.79 22.28
N LYS A 165 -6.84 -12.47 21.33
CA LYS A 165 -6.24 -13.55 20.55
C LYS A 165 -6.91 -13.66 19.18
N MET A 166 -6.23 -14.26 18.23
CA MET A 166 -6.73 -14.43 16.86
C MET A 166 -8.04 -15.22 16.82
N ASP A 167 -8.20 -16.20 17.71
CA ASP A 167 -9.41 -17.03 17.80
C ASP A 167 -10.67 -16.23 18.16
N ASP A 168 -10.52 -15.03 18.72
CA ASP A 168 -11.67 -14.17 19.00
C ASP A 168 -12.42 -13.75 17.72
N LEU A 169 -11.79 -13.76 16.53
CA LEU A 169 -12.47 -13.55 15.25
C LEU A 169 -13.50 -14.66 14.95
N TRP A 170 -13.28 -15.84 15.51
CA TRP A 170 -14.09 -17.04 15.24
C TRP A 170 -15.17 -17.24 16.32
N ASP A 171 -15.34 -16.29 17.24
CA ASP A 171 -16.40 -16.35 18.25
C ASP A 171 -17.77 -16.34 17.55
N PRO A 172 -18.63 -17.38 17.77
CA PRO A 172 -19.96 -17.45 17.14
C PRO A 172 -20.85 -16.24 17.44
N ALA A 173 -20.59 -15.50 18.52
CA ALA A 173 -21.31 -14.27 18.84
C ALA A 173 -21.14 -13.17 17.75
N PHE A 174 -20.09 -13.25 16.97
CA PHE A 174 -19.78 -12.30 15.89
C PHE A 174 -20.13 -12.82 14.49
N ARG A 175 -20.84 -13.95 14.39
CA ARG A 175 -21.20 -14.54 13.10
C ARG A 175 -21.86 -13.52 12.18
N GLY A 176 -21.37 -13.42 10.93
CA GLY A 176 -21.84 -12.47 9.94
C GLY A 176 -21.50 -11.00 10.22
N LYS A 177 -20.62 -10.74 11.21
CA LYS A 177 -20.11 -9.41 11.57
C LYS A 177 -18.57 -9.36 11.60
N VAL A 178 -17.90 -10.33 11.00
CA VAL A 178 -16.44 -10.36 10.91
C VAL A 178 -16.01 -9.97 9.50
N GLY A 179 -15.07 -9.03 9.39
CA GLY A 179 -14.43 -8.64 8.14
C GLY A 179 -13.05 -9.30 7.99
N ALA A 180 -12.65 -9.60 6.77
CA ALA A 180 -11.29 -9.99 6.45
C ALA A 180 -10.74 -9.11 5.32
N LEU A 181 -9.42 -8.96 5.23
CA LEU A 181 -8.82 -8.18 4.17
C LEU A 181 -8.68 -9.01 2.89
N THR A 182 -8.93 -8.38 1.73
CA THR A 182 -8.54 -8.89 0.41
C THR A 182 -7.03 -8.99 0.28
N GLU A 183 -6.28 -8.20 1.07
CA GLU A 183 -4.84 -8.41 1.23
C GLU A 183 -4.59 -9.74 1.94
N TRP A 184 -4.47 -10.79 1.13
CA TRP A 184 -4.40 -12.17 1.60
C TRP A 184 -3.13 -12.45 2.44
N ARG A 185 -2.06 -11.67 2.26
CA ARG A 185 -0.84 -11.82 3.07
C ARG A 185 -1.11 -11.49 4.53
N ASP A 186 -1.87 -10.43 4.78
CA ASP A 186 -2.29 -10.07 6.12
C ASP A 186 -3.29 -11.09 6.68
N THR A 187 -4.33 -11.41 5.91
CA THR A 187 -5.38 -12.33 6.35
C THR A 187 -4.83 -13.74 6.62
N ILE A 188 -4.17 -14.34 5.65
CA ILE A 188 -3.60 -15.70 5.79
C ILE A 188 -2.40 -15.70 6.75
N GLY A 189 -1.60 -14.65 6.74
CA GLY A 189 -0.46 -14.50 7.64
C GLY A 189 -0.88 -14.51 9.11
N LEU A 190 -1.89 -13.74 9.49
CA LEU A 190 -2.41 -13.71 10.87
C LEU A 190 -3.05 -15.05 11.28
N ILE A 191 -3.81 -15.68 10.38
CA ILE A 191 -4.37 -17.02 10.64
C ILE A 191 -3.24 -18.05 10.80
N ALA A 192 -2.22 -18.02 9.94
CA ALA A 192 -1.08 -18.91 10.04
C ALA A 192 -0.33 -18.75 11.36
N MET A 193 -0.10 -17.51 11.79
CA MET A 193 0.49 -17.23 13.10
C MET A 193 -0.32 -17.82 14.26
N SER A 194 -1.65 -17.73 14.22
CA SER A 194 -2.51 -18.31 15.27
C SER A 194 -2.43 -19.83 15.33
N LEU A 195 -2.16 -20.45 14.20
CA LEU A 195 -1.94 -21.90 14.09
C LEU A 195 -0.50 -22.32 14.39
N GLY A 196 0.37 -21.41 14.80
CA GLY A 196 1.78 -21.68 15.08
C GLY A 196 2.61 -21.96 13.83
N ILE A 197 2.13 -21.61 12.64
CA ILE A 197 2.84 -21.76 11.39
C ILE A 197 3.90 -20.66 11.30
N ASP A 198 5.15 -21.08 11.13
CA ASP A 198 6.24 -20.16 10.86
C ASP A 198 6.07 -19.48 9.50
N LEU A 199 6.22 -18.14 9.48
CA LEU A 199 6.02 -17.34 8.27
C LEU A 199 7.27 -17.25 7.39
N ASP A 200 8.41 -17.68 7.89
CA ASP A 200 9.64 -17.69 7.11
C ASP A 200 9.58 -18.78 6.02
N ASN A 201 10.14 -18.49 4.85
CA ASN A 201 10.12 -19.37 3.68
C ASN A 201 8.71 -19.87 3.33
N PRO A 202 7.80 -18.98 2.91
CA PRO A 202 6.42 -19.31 2.63
C PRO A 202 6.30 -20.27 1.44
N SER A 203 5.43 -21.28 1.58
CA SER A 203 5.02 -22.16 0.49
C SER A 203 3.53 -22.44 0.60
N PHE A 204 2.89 -22.75 -0.52
CA PHE A 204 1.44 -23.05 -0.52
C PHE A 204 1.11 -24.22 0.41
N SER A 205 1.91 -25.29 0.37
CA SER A 205 1.68 -26.47 1.23
C SER A 205 1.79 -26.15 2.72
N LYS A 206 2.73 -25.28 3.10
CA LYS A 206 2.92 -24.86 4.49
C LYS A 206 1.73 -24.05 5.02
N PHE A 207 1.10 -23.25 4.16
CA PHE A 207 -0.01 -22.37 4.51
C PHE A 207 -1.39 -23.00 4.28
N GLN A 208 -1.47 -24.21 3.75
CA GLN A 208 -2.75 -24.90 3.53
C GLN A 208 -3.67 -24.95 4.76
N PRO A 209 -3.20 -25.20 6.01
CA PRO A 209 -4.06 -25.17 7.18
C PRO A 209 -4.71 -23.81 7.42
N ALA A 210 -4.00 -22.70 7.15
CA ALA A 210 -4.54 -21.35 7.29
C ALA A 210 -5.63 -21.06 6.23
N PHE A 211 -5.40 -21.49 5.00
CA PHE A 211 -6.43 -21.42 3.94
C PHE A 211 -7.65 -22.25 4.27
N ALA A 212 -7.46 -23.48 4.78
CA ALA A 212 -8.55 -24.37 5.18
C ALA A 212 -9.38 -23.76 6.32
N LYS A 213 -8.71 -23.12 7.31
CA LYS A 213 -9.41 -22.43 8.40
C LYS A 213 -10.25 -21.27 7.87
N LEU A 214 -9.69 -20.45 6.99
CA LEU A 214 -10.43 -19.33 6.40
C LEU A 214 -11.65 -19.84 5.59
N ASP A 215 -11.47 -20.88 4.78
CA ASP A 215 -12.53 -21.49 3.99
C ASP A 215 -13.67 -22.06 4.87
N GLU A 216 -13.31 -22.68 6.00
CA GLU A 216 -14.28 -23.12 7.01
C GLU A 216 -15.11 -21.97 7.54
N GLU A 217 -14.46 -20.87 7.93
CA GLU A 217 -15.14 -19.71 8.52
C GLU A 217 -16.00 -18.93 7.51
N VAL A 218 -15.61 -18.93 6.25
CA VAL A 218 -16.45 -18.43 5.15
C VAL A 218 -17.68 -19.30 4.98
N LYS A 219 -17.52 -20.64 4.92
CA LYS A 219 -18.63 -21.58 4.78
C LYS A 219 -19.61 -21.56 5.95
N ASN A 220 -19.08 -21.36 7.15
CA ASN A 220 -19.89 -21.21 8.36
C ASN A 220 -20.62 -19.89 8.46
N GLY A 221 -20.37 -18.95 7.54
CA GLY A 221 -20.96 -17.62 7.56
C GLY A 221 -20.42 -16.71 8.66
N GLN A 222 -19.23 -17.01 9.21
CA GLN A 222 -18.54 -16.14 10.18
C GLN A 222 -18.08 -14.85 9.51
N ILE A 223 -17.45 -15.00 8.34
CA ILE A 223 -16.98 -13.85 7.54
C ILE A 223 -18.16 -13.22 6.80
N ARG A 224 -18.37 -11.92 7.04
CA ARG A 224 -19.38 -11.12 6.33
C ARG A 224 -18.92 -10.74 4.93
N SER A 225 -17.69 -10.24 4.82
CA SER A 225 -17.12 -9.79 3.55
C SER A 225 -15.60 -9.69 3.61
N PHE A 226 -15.00 -9.70 2.42
CA PHE A 226 -13.62 -9.32 2.21
C PHE A 226 -13.58 -7.89 1.69
N THR A 227 -12.70 -7.06 2.24
CA THR A 227 -12.60 -5.64 1.92
C THR A 227 -11.13 -5.24 1.75
N GLY A 228 -10.90 -4.14 1.05
CA GLY A 228 -9.65 -3.41 1.13
C GLY A 228 -9.69 -2.42 2.30
N ASN A 229 -9.17 -1.23 2.12
CA ASN A 229 -9.16 -0.16 3.14
C ASN A 229 -10.58 0.31 3.55
N ASP A 230 -11.59 0.02 2.75
CA ASP A 230 -12.98 0.33 3.00
C ASP A 230 -13.59 -0.39 4.24
N TYR A 231 -12.90 -1.38 4.84
CA TYR A 231 -13.28 -1.96 6.13
C TYR A 231 -13.46 -0.90 7.23
N VAL A 232 -12.74 0.20 7.14
CA VAL A 232 -12.77 1.33 8.06
C VAL A 232 -14.19 1.83 8.29
N LYS A 233 -14.98 1.94 7.21
CA LYS A 233 -16.36 2.38 7.25
C LYS A 233 -17.25 1.39 8.00
N ASP A 234 -17.15 0.10 7.65
CA ASP A 234 -17.99 -0.93 8.27
C ASP A 234 -17.70 -1.13 9.75
N LEU A 235 -16.41 -1.04 10.12
CA LEU A 235 -16.00 -1.10 11.52
C LEU A 235 -16.51 0.11 12.33
N SER A 236 -16.37 1.32 11.78
CA SER A 236 -16.80 2.55 12.44
C SER A 236 -18.31 2.59 12.64
N GLN A 237 -19.07 2.04 11.70
CA GLN A 237 -20.54 1.99 11.76
C GLN A 237 -21.08 0.79 12.57
N GLY A 238 -20.22 -0.10 13.07
CA GLY A 238 -20.61 -1.30 13.80
C GLY A 238 -21.22 -2.41 12.91
N ASN A 239 -21.11 -2.29 11.59
CA ASN A 239 -21.44 -3.37 10.64
C ASN A 239 -20.49 -4.56 10.81
N PHE A 240 -19.22 -4.29 11.10
CA PHE A 240 -18.28 -5.26 11.63
C PHE A 240 -18.20 -5.11 13.16
N ALA A 241 -18.29 -6.21 13.88
CA ALA A 241 -17.90 -6.27 15.29
C ALA A 241 -16.37 -6.25 15.40
N CYS A 242 -15.73 -7.01 14.51
CA CYS A 242 -14.28 -7.08 14.39
C CYS A 242 -13.86 -7.44 12.96
N CYS A 243 -12.61 -7.15 12.63
CA CYS A 243 -12.04 -7.48 11.33
C CYS A 243 -10.51 -7.57 11.43
N ILE A 244 -9.87 -8.12 10.42
CA ILE A 244 -8.45 -7.90 10.21
C ILE A 244 -8.29 -6.48 9.68
N GLY A 245 -7.40 -5.70 10.27
CA GLY A 245 -7.21 -4.30 9.92
C GLY A 245 -5.81 -3.79 10.24
N TRP A 246 -5.52 -2.57 9.83
CA TRP A 246 -4.21 -1.94 9.93
C TRP A 246 -4.14 -0.92 11.06
N SER A 247 -3.01 -0.90 11.75
CA SER A 247 -2.80 -0.03 12.93
C SER A 247 -2.96 1.46 12.61
N GLY A 248 -2.51 1.90 11.45
CA GLY A 248 -2.59 3.30 11.03
C GLY A 248 -4.03 3.81 10.98
N ASP A 249 -4.92 3.02 10.39
CA ASP A 249 -6.33 3.38 10.29
C ASP A 249 -7.00 3.45 11.66
N ILE A 250 -6.73 2.44 12.51
CA ILE A 250 -7.35 2.40 13.84
C ILE A 250 -6.90 3.57 14.70
N VAL A 251 -5.62 3.94 14.66
CA VAL A 251 -5.12 5.13 15.37
C VAL A 251 -5.84 6.41 14.90
N GLN A 252 -6.10 6.55 13.61
CA GLN A 252 -6.87 7.69 13.10
C GLN A 252 -8.34 7.65 13.56
N LEU A 253 -8.97 6.49 13.45
CA LEU A 253 -10.36 6.32 13.85
C LEU A 253 -10.60 6.54 15.34
N GLN A 254 -9.63 6.19 16.19
CA GLN A 254 -9.70 6.42 17.65
C GLN A 254 -9.84 7.90 18.03
N LYS A 255 -9.44 8.82 17.16
CA LYS A 255 -9.64 10.27 17.39
C LYS A 255 -11.14 10.63 17.48
N SER A 256 -11.98 9.93 16.72
CA SER A 256 -13.43 10.16 16.67
C SER A 256 -14.24 9.12 17.46
N ASN A 257 -13.74 7.88 17.57
CA ASN A 257 -14.39 6.81 18.32
C ASN A 257 -13.35 6.01 19.14
N PRO A 258 -13.19 6.31 20.44
CA PRO A 258 -12.22 5.65 21.31
C PRO A 258 -12.54 4.18 21.59
N ASN A 259 -13.74 3.68 21.24
CA ASN A 259 -14.12 2.27 21.39
C ASN A 259 -13.57 1.39 20.26
N LEU A 260 -13.03 1.99 19.20
CA LEU A 260 -12.31 1.27 18.18
C LEU A 260 -10.92 0.91 18.72
N LYS A 261 -10.59 -0.36 18.66
CA LYS A 261 -9.36 -0.92 19.24
C LYS A 261 -8.64 -1.78 18.22
N LEU A 262 -7.35 -1.98 18.45
CA LEU A 262 -6.54 -2.93 17.72
C LEU A 262 -5.83 -3.85 18.70
N TRP A 263 -5.99 -5.14 18.50
CA TRP A 263 -5.14 -6.15 19.10
C TRP A 263 -4.17 -6.68 18.04
N CYS A 264 -2.89 -6.73 18.39
CA CYS A 264 -1.84 -7.28 17.51
C CYS A 264 -1.23 -8.51 18.17
N PRO A 265 -1.01 -9.61 17.42
CA PRO A 265 -0.31 -10.75 17.93
C PRO A 265 1.12 -10.35 18.29
N ARG A 266 1.56 -10.65 19.50
CA ARG A 266 2.97 -10.53 19.85
C ARG A 266 3.68 -11.68 19.16
N ARG A 267 4.53 -11.38 18.19
CA ARG A 267 5.47 -12.36 17.69
C ARG A 267 6.34 -12.77 18.89
N ALA A 268 6.32 -14.04 19.28
CA ALA A 268 7.38 -14.59 20.09
C ALA A 268 8.66 -14.32 19.28
N ALA A 269 9.54 -13.46 19.78
CA ALA A 269 10.74 -13.08 19.06
C ALA A 269 11.55 -14.35 18.76
N PRO A 270 11.70 -14.75 17.50
CA PRO A 270 12.75 -15.69 17.17
C PRO A 270 14.06 -14.93 17.38
N SER A 271 14.96 -15.49 18.13
CA SER A 271 16.32 -15.01 18.22
C SER A 271 16.87 -14.86 16.79
N GLY A 272 16.92 -13.64 16.25
CA GLY A 272 17.68 -13.30 15.05
C GLY A 272 16.93 -13.01 13.75
N SER A 273 15.63 -12.75 13.73
CA SER A 273 14.92 -12.41 12.49
C SER A 273 14.42 -10.97 12.45
N THR A 274 14.70 -10.32 11.33
CA THR A 274 14.25 -8.97 10.93
C THR A 274 12.72 -8.83 10.91
N PRO A 275 12.17 -7.65 11.28
CA PRO A 275 10.76 -7.35 11.08
C PRO A 275 10.43 -7.24 9.58
N TRP A 276 9.20 -7.56 9.23
CA TRP A 276 8.59 -7.46 7.88
C TRP A 276 8.69 -6.06 7.29
#